data_fe2628c8901eab3cd751b87b2f9715d3
#
_entry.id   fe2628c8901eab3cd751b87b2f9715d3
#
_cell.length_a   1.000
_cell.length_b   1.000
_cell.length_c   1.000
_cell.angle_alpha   90.00
_cell.angle_beta   90.00
_cell.angle_gamma   90.00
#
_symmetry.space_group_name_H-M   'P 1'
#
loop_
_entity.id
_entity.type
_entity.pdbx_description
1 polymer ?
#
loop_
_entity_poly.entity_id
_entity_poly.type
_entity_poly.pdbx_seq_one_letter_code
_entity_poly.pdbx_strand_id
1 'polypeptide(L)'
;MESAIGDYLSEMAFILREKSFSLDIEKLIWKDFKITVNSNFLGRIFNNITNNICKYADIKAPVCISSIYRSKDAGIEITNHIADKSSLFNTTGIGIRNITLMMKQMNGRAIVSHNNTEFRITLWFSRA
;
A
#
# COMPACT_ATOMS: atom_id res chain seq x y z
N MET A 1 -7.73 11.29 7.95
CA MET A 1 -6.80 10.44 7.15
C MET A 1 -6.91 10.71 5.65
N GLU A 2 -8.10 10.92 5.14
CA GLU A 2 -8.30 11.14 3.71
C GLU A 2 -7.50 12.32 3.16
N SER A 3 -7.49 13.45 3.84
CA SER A 3 -6.74 14.63 3.40
C SER A 3 -5.23 14.40 3.32
N ALA A 4 -4.70 13.47 4.09
CA ALA A 4 -3.26 13.17 4.08
C ALA A 4 -2.87 12.11 3.04
N ILE A 5 -3.73 11.13 2.77
CA ILE A 5 -3.39 9.94 1.99
C ILE A 5 -4.21 9.83 0.70
N GLY A 6 -5.40 10.42 0.66
CA GLY A 6 -6.35 10.23 -0.42
C GLY A 6 -5.79 10.51 -1.81
N ASP A 7 -5.02 11.58 -1.97
CA ASP A 7 -4.43 11.95 -3.26
C ASP A 7 -3.42 10.90 -3.74
N TYR A 8 -2.63 10.35 -2.82
CA TYR A 8 -1.65 9.30 -3.17
C TYR A 8 -2.36 8.01 -3.62
N LEU A 9 -3.44 7.64 -2.94
CA LEU A 9 -4.23 6.48 -3.33
C LEU A 9 -4.94 6.70 -4.66
N SER A 10 -5.46 7.91 -4.90
CA SER A 10 -6.11 8.26 -6.17
C SER A 10 -5.12 8.19 -7.33
N GLU A 11 -3.90 8.69 -7.14
CA GLU A 11 -2.85 8.63 -8.15
C GLU A 11 -2.43 7.18 -8.43
N MET A 12 -2.26 6.38 -7.37
CA MET A 12 -1.96 4.96 -7.52
C MET A 12 -3.07 4.25 -8.30
N ALA A 13 -4.32 4.51 -7.96
CA ALA A 13 -5.46 3.92 -8.65
C ALA A 13 -5.49 4.29 -10.13
N PHE A 14 -5.19 5.54 -10.46
CA PHE A 14 -5.12 6.01 -11.84
C PHE A 14 -4.04 5.24 -12.61
N ILE A 15 -2.83 5.14 -12.07
CA ILE A 15 -1.71 4.44 -12.71
C ILE A 15 -2.05 2.95 -12.91
N LEU A 16 -2.61 2.30 -11.91
CA LEU A 16 -2.96 0.88 -12.00
C LEU A 16 -4.05 0.63 -13.03
N ARG A 17 -5.06 1.50 -13.13
CA ARG A 17 -6.10 1.39 -14.16
C ARG A 17 -5.53 1.59 -15.56
N GLU A 18 -4.59 2.52 -15.73
CA GLU A 18 -3.90 2.70 -17.01
C GLU A 18 -3.12 1.43 -17.43
N LYS A 19 -2.65 0.65 -16.46
CA LYS A 19 -1.97 -0.63 -16.68
C LYS A 19 -2.94 -1.81 -16.74
N SER A 20 -4.25 -1.54 -16.83
CA SER A 20 -5.33 -2.53 -16.95
C SER A 20 -5.60 -3.35 -15.68
N PHE A 21 -5.14 -2.91 -14.53
CA PHE A 21 -5.55 -3.50 -13.26
C PHE A 21 -6.94 -3.03 -12.87
N SER A 22 -7.73 -3.93 -12.30
CA SER A 22 -8.98 -3.57 -11.62
C SER A 22 -8.71 -3.33 -10.14
N LEU A 23 -9.55 -2.51 -9.51
CA LEU A 23 -9.40 -2.15 -8.10
C LEU A 23 -10.68 -2.47 -7.35
N ASP A 24 -10.53 -3.07 -6.18
CA ASP A 24 -11.62 -3.28 -5.22
C ASP A 24 -11.36 -2.37 -4.03
N ILE A 25 -12.18 -1.32 -3.90
CA ILE A 25 -12.07 -0.33 -2.83
C ILE A 25 -13.32 -0.29 -1.95
N GLU A 26 -14.13 -1.34 -1.98
CA GLU A 26 -15.37 -1.39 -1.19
C GLU A 26 -15.13 -1.25 0.32
N LYS A 27 -13.99 -1.73 0.79
CA LYS A 27 -13.61 -1.67 2.21
C LYS A 27 -12.72 -0.49 2.55
N LEU A 28 -12.47 0.40 1.61
CA LEU A 28 -11.77 1.65 1.86
C LEU A 28 -12.77 2.70 2.35
N ILE A 29 -12.77 2.93 3.65
CA ILE A 29 -13.71 3.83 4.31
C ILE A 29 -12.92 4.96 4.95
N TRP A 30 -13.28 6.20 4.63
CA TRP A 30 -12.66 7.37 5.22
C TRP A 30 -13.43 7.80 6.46
N LYS A 31 -12.70 7.92 7.58
CA LYS A 31 -13.22 8.44 8.84
C LYS A 31 -12.46 9.69 9.23
N ASP A 32 -13.04 10.48 10.11
CA ASP A 32 -12.37 11.64 10.69
C ASP A 32 -11.30 11.16 11.67
N PHE A 33 -10.13 10.91 11.14
CA PHE A 33 -8.98 10.39 11.88
C PHE A 33 -7.73 11.12 11.40
N LYS A 34 -7.06 11.82 12.31
CA LYS A 34 -5.84 12.57 11.98
C LYS A 34 -4.61 11.71 12.22
N ILE A 35 -3.71 11.71 11.25
CA ILE A 35 -2.48 10.93 11.30
C ILE A 35 -1.27 11.84 11.12
N THR A 36 -0.12 11.39 11.61
CA THR A 36 1.16 12.07 11.42
C THR A 36 1.84 11.49 10.18
N VAL A 37 2.16 12.35 9.21
CA VAL A 37 2.79 11.92 7.95
C VAL A 37 3.86 12.90 7.51
N ASN A 38 4.75 12.41 6.64
CA ASN A 38 5.72 13.20 5.90
C ASN A 38 5.42 13.01 4.42
N SER A 39 5.05 14.08 3.72
CA SER A 39 4.60 14.00 2.33
C SER A 39 5.69 13.49 1.38
N ASN A 40 6.96 13.81 1.63
CA ASN A 40 8.06 13.29 0.83
C ASN A 40 8.18 11.78 0.93
N PHE A 41 8.03 11.25 2.14
CA PHE A 41 8.05 9.81 2.36
C PHE A 41 6.82 9.12 1.76
N LEU A 42 5.64 9.72 1.89
CA LEU A 42 4.41 9.15 1.33
C LEU A 42 4.51 8.95 -0.18
N GLY A 43 5.00 9.97 -0.90
CA GLY A 43 5.17 9.87 -2.35
C GLY A 43 6.06 8.69 -2.73
N ARG A 44 7.17 8.53 -2.03
CA ARG A 44 8.12 7.43 -2.29
C ARG A 44 7.54 6.07 -1.91
N ILE A 45 6.82 6.00 -0.79
CA ILE A 45 6.18 4.76 -0.33
C ILE A 45 5.17 4.28 -1.37
N PHE A 46 4.25 5.16 -1.79
CA PHE A 46 3.22 4.77 -2.75
C PHE A 46 3.79 4.49 -4.14
N ASN A 47 4.86 5.19 -4.55
CA ASN A 47 5.56 4.85 -5.78
C ASN A 47 6.16 3.44 -5.72
N ASN A 48 6.79 3.09 -4.63
CA ASN A 48 7.37 1.76 -4.44
C ASN A 48 6.29 0.67 -4.48
N ILE A 49 5.17 0.91 -3.83
CA ILE A 49 4.04 -0.04 -3.83
C ILE A 49 3.48 -0.19 -5.24
N THR A 50 3.23 0.92 -5.92
CA THR A 50 2.69 0.92 -7.29
C THR A 50 3.61 0.15 -8.24
N ASN A 51 4.92 0.40 -8.17
CA ASN A 51 5.89 -0.29 -9.00
C ASN A 51 5.92 -1.79 -8.73
N ASN A 52 5.82 -2.20 -7.47
CA ASN A 52 5.75 -3.61 -7.11
C ASN A 52 4.51 -4.28 -7.71
N ILE A 53 3.36 -3.63 -7.60
CA ILE A 53 2.12 -4.16 -8.18
C ILE A 53 2.25 -4.30 -9.69
N CYS A 54 2.74 -3.27 -10.36
CA CYS A 54 2.90 -3.31 -11.82
C CYS A 54 3.84 -4.42 -12.29
N LYS A 55 4.86 -4.76 -11.48
CA LYS A 55 5.83 -5.79 -11.86
C LYS A 55 5.38 -7.21 -11.54
N TYR A 56 4.66 -7.42 -10.45
CA TYR A 56 4.47 -8.77 -9.90
C TYR A 56 3.02 -9.19 -9.75
N ALA A 57 2.07 -8.27 -9.77
CA ALA A 57 0.67 -8.61 -9.58
C ALA A 57 0.06 -9.24 -10.82
N ASP A 58 -0.88 -10.17 -10.59
CA ASP A 58 -1.67 -10.77 -11.65
C ASP A 58 -2.80 -9.81 -12.04
N ILE A 59 -2.77 -9.36 -13.29
CA ILE A 59 -3.75 -8.42 -13.84
C ILE A 59 -5.17 -8.98 -13.86
N LYS A 60 -5.32 -10.29 -13.80
CA LYS A 60 -6.63 -10.98 -13.84
C LYS A 60 -7.39 -10.87 -12.54
N ALA A 61 -6.72 -10.52 -11.44
CA ALA A 61 -7.33 -10.38 -10.13
C ALA A 61 -7.30 -8.92 -9.69
N PRO A 62 -8.32 -8.44 -8.96
CA PRO A 62 -8.35 -7.05 -8.51
C PRO A 62 -7.29 -6.78 -7.45
N VAL A 63 -6.77 -5.56 -7.43
CA VAL A 63 -5.98 -5.04 -6.33
C VAL A 63 -6.97 -4.52 -5.28
N CYS A 64 -6.90 -5.05 -4.07
CA CYS A 64 -7.82 -4.69 -3.00
C CYS A 64 -7.17 -3.67 -2.07
N ILE A 65 -7.88 -2.59 -1.80
CA ILE A 65 -7.43 -1.54 -0.88
C ILE A 65 -8.51 -1.40 0.20
N SER A 66 -8.09 -1.45 1.46
CA SER A 66 -8.99 -1.30 2.59
C SER A 66 -8.39 -0.42 3.67
N SER A 67 -9.23 0.07 4.58
CA SER A 67 -8.81 0.87 5.72
C SER A 67 -9.16 0.16 7.03
N ILE A 68 -8.32 0.37 8.05
CA ILE A 68 -8.49 -0.21 9.37
C ILE A 68 -8.27 0.90 10.39
N TYR A 69 -9.20 1.06 11.33
CA TYR A 69 -9.11 2.10 12.37
C TYR A 69 -9.02 1.47 13.75
N ARG A 70 -8.07 1.95 14.53
CA ARG A 70 -7.90 1.62 15.95
C ARG A 70 -7.90 2.91 16.77
N SER A 71 -7.80 2.80 18.10
CA SER A 71 -7.81 4.00 18.96
C SER A 71 -6.57 4.88 18.75
N LYS A 72 -5.41 4.29 18.48
CA LYS A 72 -4.13 5.02 18.42
C LYS A 72 -3.50 5.05 17.04
N ASP A 73 -3.98 4.26 16.10
CA ASP A 73 -3.43 4.21 14.74
C ASP A 73 -4.51 3.86 13.72
N ALA A 74 -4.19 4.10 12.47
CA ALA A 74 -5.03 3.72 11.35
C ALA A 74 -4.16 3.07 10.29
N GLY A 75 -4.71 2.09 9.58
CA GLY A 75 -4.00 1.33 8.57
C GLY A 75 -4.63 1.44 7.20
N ILE A 76 -3.79 1.39 6.19
CA ILE A 76 -4.18 1.15 4.80
C ILE A 76 -3.58 -0.19 4.39
N GLU A 77 -4.43 -1.11 3.98
CA GLU A 77 -4.01 -2.44 3.55
C GLU A 77 -4.20 -2.58 2.06
N ILE A 78 -3.16 -3.02 1.37
CA ILE A 78 -3.15 -3.21 -0.08
C ILE A 78 -2.77 -4.66 -0.35
N THR A 79 -3.64 -5.39 -1.05
CA THR A 79 -3.47 -6.81 -1.35
C THR A 79 -3.55 -7.02 -2.85
N ASN A 80 -2.63 -7.79 -3.40
CA ASN A 80 -2.69 -8.21 -4.80
C ASN A 80 -2.36 -9.69 -4.95
N HIS A 81 -2.86 -10.30 -6.02
CA HIS A 81 -2.48 -11.64 -6.41
C HIS A 81 -1.14 -11.60 -7.12
N ILE A 82 -0.34 -12.66 -6.95
CA ILE A 82 1.01 -12.77 -7.50
C ILE A 82 0.94 -13.52 -8.81
N ALA A 83 1.46 -12.90 -9.88
CA ALA A 83 1.48 -13.51 -11.21
C ALA A 83 2.62 -14.52 -11.36
N ASP A 84 3.81 -14.17 -10.84
CA ASP A 84 5.01 -15.00 -10.93
C ASP A 84 5.75 -15.00 -9.60
N LYS A 85 5.71 -16.14 -8.93
CA LYS A 85 6.30 -16.32 -7.61
C LYS A 85 7.82 -16.16 -7.59
N SER A 86 8.51 -16.57 -8.64
CA SER A 86 9.98 -16.53 -8.68
C SER A 86 10.50 -15.10 -8.75
N SER A 87 9.79 -14.21 -9.46
CA SER A 87 10.16 -12.81 -9.59
C SER A 87 10.05 -12.07 -8.25
N LEU A 88 9.06 -12.40 -7.44
CA LEU A 88 8.83 -11.75 -6.14
C LEU A 88 10.02 -11.91 -5.21
N PHE A 89 10.60 -13.09 -5.12
CA PHE A 89 11.70 -13.38 -4.20
C PHE A 89 13.01 -12.71 -4.60
N ASN A 90 13.19 -12.38 -5.87
CA ASN A 90 14.46 -11.86 -6.38
C ASN A 90 14.60 -10.35 -6.27
N THR A 91 13.51 -9.59 -6.21
CA THR A 91 13.57 -8.15 -6.48
C THR A 91 12.85 -7.25 -5.48
N THR A 92 12.02 -7.79 -4.59
CA THR A 92 11.19 -6.96 -3.69
C THR A 92 11.92 -6.47 -2.44
N GLY A 93 13.08 -7.02 -2.12
CA GLY A 93 13.75 -6.77 -0.85
C GLY A 93 14.08 -5.30 -0.60
N ILE A 94 14.59 -4.59 -1.60
CA ILE A 94 15.04 -3.19 -1.45
C ILE A 94 13.84 -2.25 -1.32
N GLY A 95 12.84 -2.40 -2.20
CA GLY A 95 11.65 -1.55 -2.16
C GLY A 95 10.88 -1.66 -0.85
N ILE A 96 10.68 -2.89 -0.39
CA ILE A 96 9.99 -3.16 0.89
C ILE A 96 10.80 -2.62 2.07
N ARG A 97 12.12 -2.81 2.06
CA ARG A 97 12.98 -2.27 3.11
C ARG A 97 12.86 -0.76 3.20
N ASN A 98 12.86 -0.07 2.07
CA ASN A 98 12.72 1.40 2.02
C ASN A 98 11.36 1.83 2.57
N ILE A 99 10.28 1.14 2.22
CA ILE A 99 8.94 1.41 2.76
C ILE A 99 8.94 1.27 4.27
N THR A 100 9.49 0.18 4.78
CA THR A 100 9.55 -0.10 6.22
C THR A 100 10.30 0.99 6.98
N LEU A 101 11.46 1.40 6.45
CA LEU A 101 12.26 2.46 7.07
C LEU A 101 11.55 3.80 7.07
N MET A 102 10.93 4.19 5.96
CA MET A 102 10.20 5.46 5.86
C MET A 102 8.99 5.50 6.79
N MET A 103 8.24 4.39 6.87
CA MET A 103 7.12 4.30 7.81
C MET A 103 7.58 4.43 9.25
N LYS A 104 8.69 3.78 9.61
CA LYS A 104 9.25 3.87 10.94
C LYS A 104 9.67 5.29 11.29
N GLN A 105 10.23 6.03 10.34
CA GLN A 105 10.62 7.43 10.54
C GLN A 105 9.42 8.35 10.75
N MET A 106 8.23 7.95 10.31
CA MET A 106 6.98 8.68 10.55
C MET A 106 6.25 8.21 11.82
N ASN A 107 6.91 7.42 12.67
CA ASN A 107 6.31 6.80 13.86
C ASN A 107 5.18 5.82 13.52
N GLY A 108 5.16 5.33 12.31
CA GLY A 108 4.28 4.27 11.86
C GLY A 108 5.02 2.96 11.69
N ARG A 109 4.41 2.04 10.97
CA ARG A 109 5.06 0.79 10.62
C ARG A 109 4.43 0.20 9.36
N ALA A 110 5.20 -0.60 8.64
CA ALA A 110 4.70 -1.40 7.54
C ALA A 110 4.78 -2.87 7.91
N ILE A 111 3.71 -3.60 7.68
CA ILE A 111 3.66 -5.05 7.86
C ILE A 111 3.44 -5.68 6.50
N VAL A 112 4.35 -6.57 6.12
CA VAL A 112 4.32 -7.24 4.83
C VAL A 112 4.15 -8.73 5.06
N SER A 113 3.22 -9.33 4.33
CA SER A 113 3.02 -10.77 4.35
C SER A 113 2.73 -11.26 2.93
N HIS A 114 3.09 -12.50 2.65
CA HIS A 114 2.78 -13.14 1.38
C HIS A 114 2.66 -14.65 1.56
N ASN A 115 1.88 -15.25 0.70
CA ASN A 115 1.80 -16.69 0.55
C ASN A 115 2.02 -17.04 -0.92
N ASN A 116 1.57 -18.21 -1.36
CA ASN A 116 1.77 -18.66 -2.73
C ASN A 116 0.97 -17.88 -3.76
N THR A 117 -0.09 -17.19 -3.36
CA THR A 117 -1.04 -16.54 -4.27
C THR A 117 -1.18 -15.06 -4.07
N GLU A 118 -0.92 -14.55 -2.86
CA GLU A 118 -1.19 -13.16 -2.51
C GLU A 118 -0.01 -12.48 -1.85
N PHE A 119 0.14 -11.19 -2.13
CA PHE A 119 1.05 -10.28 -1.45
C PHE A 119 0.22 -9.20 -0.77
N ARG A 120 0.50 -8.94 0.51
CA ARG A 120 -0.23 -7.95 1.31
C ARG A 120 0.74 -7.04 2.03
N ILE A 121 0.47 -5.75 1.95
CA ILE A 121 1.18 -4.74 2.73
C ILE A 121 0.16 -3.90 3.49
N THR A 122 0.42 -3.68 4.78
CA THR A 122 -0.39 -2.81 5.62
C THR A 122 0.49 -1.69 6.14
N LEU A 123 0.09 -0.46 5.85
CA LEU A 123 0.76 0.74 6.32
C LEU A 123 -0.01 1.26 7.54
N TRP A 124 0.63 1.25 8.70
CA TRP A 124 0.05 1.76 9.94
C TRP A 124 0.57 3.15 10.23
N PHE A 125 -0.34 4.09 10.39
CA PHE A 125 -0.05 5.50 10.69
C PHE A 125 -0.48 5.82 12.11
N SER A 126 0.39 6.48 12.86
CA SER A 126 0.08 6.91 14.23
C SER A 126 -0.93 8.05 14.21
N ARG A 127 -1.82 8.05 15.19
CA ARG A 127 -2.75 9.15 15.40
C ARG A 127 -1.99 10.42 15.77
N ALA A 128 -2.34 11.49 15.10
CA ALA A 128 -1.76 12.80 15.39
C ALA A 128 -2.36 13.40 16.67
#